data_7204b1c270886f74d9d94294b33e09f9
#
_entry.id   7204b1c270886f74d9d94294b33e09f9
#
_cell.length_a   1.000
_cell.length_b   1.000
_cell.length_c   1.000
_cell.angle_alpha   90.00
_cell.angle_beta   90.00
_cell.angle_gamma   90.00
#
_symmetry.space_group_name_H-M   'P 1'
#
loop_
_entity.id
_entity.type
_entity.pdbx_description
1 polymer ?
#
loop_
_entity_poly.entity_id
_entity_poly.type
_entity_poly.pdbx_seq_one_letter_code
_entity_poly.pdbx_strand_id
1 'polypeptide(L)'
;MTELHVRHPPSAPTAAGAMGRALAGGLIMAVALGVGNGLGPVLADITGAGGLAARLIAAAIVTVMAVPFVLRLSHSRTVGFGSPGASLRAFLTGVGVTAAGAVLVLGAGTAMGLLVWQQLDLVTLVGFLVTNTAVAFLLEALPEETTLRGYTWTSLRGRFGPAPAVLGTTAVFMLVPGASTLVTAGIARLAGDDPGHIGIAPEGQHPVDYLVLLAIFSLTLIAARAALGHAPLWAAIGTHLTVLTANRIMLQGEDRDTGVTVEQASGDAVLLVPLYLVVVAIAFLACRRVTRRHTPGEE
;
A
#
# COMPACT_ATOMS: atom_id res chain seq x y z
N MET A 1 23.07 50.37 6.59
CA MET A 1 21.98 49.78 7.41
C MET A 1 21.35 48.68 6.56
N THR A 2 21.73 47.43 6.84
CA THR A 2 21.19 46.27 6.09
C THR A 2 20.01 45.76 6.89
N GLU A 3 18.79 45.94 6.38
CA GLU A 3 17.58 45.40 7.00
C GLU A 3 17.66 43.88 6.97
N LEU A 4 17.80 43.25 8.14
CA LEU A 4 17.65 41.83 8.38
C LEU A 4 16.14 41.50 8.14
N HIS A 5 15.84 40.97 6.98
CA HIS A 5 14.55 40.34 6.69
C HIS A 5 14.37 39.13 7.61
N VAL A 6 13.68 39.34 8.73
CA VAL A 6 13.24 38.28 9.62
C VAL A 6 12.19 37.45 8.85
N ARG A 7 12.59 36.33 8.29
CA ARG A 7 11.65 35.34 7.74
C ARG A 7 10.84 34.75 8.89
N HIS A 8 9.61 35.19 9.03
CA HIS A 8 8.67 34.55 9.93
C HIS A 8 8.56 33.07 9.55
N PRO A 9 8.66 32.14 10.53
CA PRO A 9 8.42 30.74 10.25
C PRO A 9 7.00 30.58 9.69
N PRO A 10 6.79 29.72 8.68
CA PRO A 10 5.47 29.50 8.11
C PRO A 10 4.49 29.09 9.22
N SER A 11 3.36 29.75 9.29
CA SER A 11 2.31 29.47 10.28
C SER A 11 1.89 28.00 10.20
N ALA A 12 1.75 27.36 11.38
CA ALA A 12 1.29 25.97 11.45
C ALA A 12 -0.07 25.83 10.71
N PRO A 13 -0.26 24.76 9.93
CA PRO A 13 -1.49 24.55 9.18
C PRO A 13 -2.71 24.53 10.12
N THR A 14 -3.84 25.12 9.70
CA THR A 14 -5.10 25.03 10.45
C THR A 14 -5.60 23.58 10.52
N ALA A 15 -6.41 23.26 11.53
CA ALA A 15 -7.00 21.92 11.67
C ALA A 15 -7.83 21.52 10.42
N ALA A 16 -8.66 22.44 9.93
CA ALA A 16 -9.44 22.24 8.71
C ALA A 16 -8.54 22.01 7.47
N GLY A 17 -7.46 22.79 7.34
CA GLY A 17 -6.51 22.62 6.25
C GLY A 17 -5.74 21.30 6.30
N ALA A 18 -5.39 20.80 7.50
CA ALA A 18 -4.75 19.48 7.66
C ALA A 18 -5.72 18.33 7.30
N MET A 19 -6.97 18.44 7.76
CA MET A 19 -8.02 17.45 7.43
C MET A 19 -8.36 17.47 5.94
N GLY A 20 -8.53 18.65 5.35
CA GLY A 20 -8.79 18.78 3.91
C GLY A 20 -7.69 18.16 3.05
N ARG A 21 -6.40 18.35 3.41
CA ARG A 21 -5.28 17.70 2.73
C ARG A 21 -5.31 16.18 2.91
N ALA A 22 -5.64 15.70 4.11
CA ALA A 22 -5.73 14.26 4.35
C ALA A 22 -6.80 13.59 3.48
N LEU A 23 -7.99 14.16 3.43
CA LEU A 23 -9.08 13.70 2.56
C LEU A 23 -8.72 13.82 1.08
N ALA A 24 -8.04 14.90 0.67
CA ALA A 24 -7.56 15.05 -0.69
C ALA A 24 -6.60 13.92 -1.09
N GLY A 25 -5.69 13.48 -0.19
CA GLY A 25 -4.82 12.33 -0.46
C GLY A 25 -5.60 11.04 -0.74
N GLY A 26 -6.61 10.74 0.07
CA GLY A 26 -7.50 9.59 -0.17
C GLY A 26 -8.29 9.71 -1.47
N LEU A 27 -8.83 10.89 -1.75
CA LEU A 27 -9.59 11.16 -2.98
C LEU A 27 -8.72 11.03 -4.23
N ILE A 28 -7.49 11.58 -4.21
CA ILE A 28 -6.53 11.44 -5.32
C ILE A 28 -6.29 9.95 -5.60
N MET A 29 -6.05 9.14 -4.55
CA MET A 29 -5.82 7.72 -4.71
C MET A 29 -7.05 7.00 -5.27
N ALA A 30 -8.23 7.25 -4.69
CA ALA A 30 -9.47 6.63 -5.14
C ALA A 30 -9.81 6.96 -6.60
N VAL A 31 -9.64 8.23 -7.00
CA VAL A 31 -9.86 8.65 -8.39
C VAL A 31 -8.82 8.01 -9.32
N ALA A 32 -7.53 8.05 -8.95
CA ALA A 32 -6.50 7.45 -9.78
C ALA A 32 -6.72 5.95 -9.98
N LEU A 33 -7.03 5.21 -8.90
CA LEU A 33 -7.30 3.78 -8.94
C LEU A 33 -8.57 3.47 -9.76
N GLY A 34 -9.64 4.22 -9.53
CA GLY A 34 -10.89 4.04 -10.28
C GLY A 34 -10.76 4.36 -11.77
N VAL A 35 -9.99 5.40 -12.12
CA VAL A 35 -9.69 5.73 -13.53
C VAL A 35 -8.78 4.67 -14.16
N GLY A 36 -7.75 4.20 -13.45
CA GLY A 36 -6.88 3.12 -13.95
C GLY A 36 -7.65 1.83 -14.22
N ASN A 37 -8.51 1.44 -13.29
CA ASN A 37 -9.34 0.23 -13.43
C ASN A 37 -10.45 0.38 -14.48
N GLY A 38 -11.00 1.58 -14.66
CA GLY A 38 -12.06 1.83 -15.65
C GLY A 38 -11.54 2.05 -17.06
N LEU A 39 -10.50 2.90 -17.24
CA LEU A 39 -9.94 3.20 -18.57
C LEU A 39 -8.86 2.21 -19.02
N GLY A 40 -8.20 1.53 -18.10
CA GLY A 40 -7.15 0.57 -18.44
C GLY A 40 -7.59 -0.51 -19.44
N PRO A 41 -8.68 -1.25 -19.18
CA PRO A 41 -9.23 -2.23 -20.10
C PRO A 41 -9.60 -1.62 -21.46
N VAL A 42 -10.28 -0.48 -21.48
CA VAL A 42 -10.68 0.22 -22.71
C VAL A 42 -9.47 0.58 -23.58
N LEU A 43 -8.41 1.11 -22.96
CA LEU A 43 -7.17 1.44 -23.70
C LEU A 43 -6.41 0.18 -24.13
N ALA A 44 -6.45 -0.89 -23.35
CA ALA A 44 -5.89 -2.17 -23.76
C ALA A 44 -6.59 -2.73 -24.99
N ASP A 45 -7.91 -2.69 -25.05
CA ASP A 45 -8.70 -3.13 -26.20
C ASP A 45 -8.42 -2.28 -27.45
N ILE A 46 -8.41 -0.95 -27.34
CA ILE A 46 -8.09 -0.04 -28.45
C ILE A 46 -6.68 -0.29 -29.01
N THR A 47 -5.72 -0.58 -28.13
CA THR A 47 -4.32 -0.81 -28.54
C THR A 47 -4.01 -2.25 -28.91
N GLY A 48 -4.95 -3.18 -28.71
CA GLY A 48 -4.72 -4.61 -28.86
C GLY A 48 -3.77 -5.20 -27.80
N ALA A 49 -3.58 -4.51 -26.69
CA ALA A 49 -2.70 -4.97 -25.61
C ALA A 49 -3.38 -6.06 -24.78
N GLY A 50 -2.73 -7.21 -24.64
CA GLY A 50 -3.20 -8.31 -23.80
C GLY A 50 -2.30 -8.61 -22.63
N GLY A 51 -2.75 -9.48 -21.71
CA GLY A 51 -1.94 -10.02 -20.63
C GLY A 51 -1.26 -8.99 -19.74
N LEU A 52 0.05 -9.03 -19.66
CA LEU A 52 0.85 -8.12 -18.84
C LEU A 52 0.76 -6.67 -19.32
N ALA A 53 0.73 -6.43 -20.64
CA ALA A 53 0.68 -5.07 -21.18
C ALA A 53 -0.61 -4.35 -20.76
N ALA A 54 -1.76 -5.00 -20.81
CA ALA A 54 -3.04 -4.45 -20.36
C ALA A 54 -2.99 -4.04 -18.87
N ARG A 55 -2.42 -4.90 -18.01
CA ARG A 55 -2.25 -4.59 -16.58
C ARG A 55 -1.29 -3.43 -16.34
N LEU A 56 -0.23 -3.30 -17.12
CA LEU A 56 0.72 -2.20 -17.02
C LEU A 56 0.12 -0.87 -17.50
N ILE A 57 -0.80 -0.87 -18.46
CA ILE A 57 -1.53 0.34 -18.88
C ILE A 57 -2.33 0.89 -17.69
N ALA A 58 -3.15 0.06 -17.04
CA ALA A 58 -3.90 0.47 -15.85
C ALA A 58 -2.98 0.98 -14.73
N ALA A 59 -1.90 0.26 -14.45
CA ALA A 59 -0.92 0.62 -13.43
C ALA A 59 -0.19 1.94 -13.73
N ALA A 60 0.16 2.19 -14.99
CA ALA A 60 0.77 3.44 -15.42
C ALA A 60 -0.18 4.63 -15.25
N ILE A 61 -1.47 4.48 -15.59
CA ILE A 61 -2.48 5.52 -15.38
C ILE A 61 -2.53 5.91 -13.90
N VAL A 62 -2.64 4.93 -12.98
CA VAL A 62 -2.72 5.18 -11.54
C VAL A 62 -1.49 5.93 -11.05
N THR A 63 -0.29 5.42 -11.39
CA THR A 63 0.97 6.05 -10.97
C THR A 63 1.11 7.47 -11.49
N VAL A 64 0.86 7.70 -12.78
CA VAL A 64 1.01 9.03 -13.42
C VAL A 64 0.00 10.02 -12.89
N MET A 65 -1.20 9.58 -12.51
CA MET A 65 -2.19 10.45 -11.91
C MET A 65 -1.85 10.78 -10.43
N ALA A 66 -1.58 9.77 -9.62
CA ALA A 66 -1.45 9.95 -8.18
C ALA A 66 -0.11 10.58 -7.77
N VAL A 67 1.02 10.03 -8.23
CA VAL A 67 2.34 10.38 -7.71
C VAL A 67 2.75 11.81 -8.07
N PRO A 68 2.75 12.26 -9.35
CA PRO A 68 3.13 13.62 -9.69
C PRO A 68 2.18 14.66 -9.10
N PHE A 69 0.88 14.34 -8.99
CA PHE A 69 -0.09 15.26 -8.41
C PHE A 69 0.20 15.52 -6.93
N VAL A 70 0.45 14.46 -6.14
CA VAL A 70 0.85 14.59 -4.74
C VAL A 70 2.18 15.31 -4.59
N LEU A 71 3.17 15.03 -5.44
CA LEU A 71 4.47 15.70 -5.40
C LEU A 71 4.40 17.19 -5.74
N ARG A 72 3.42 17.61 -6.54
CA ARG A 72 3.13 19.04 -6.77
C ARG A 72 2.49 19.72 -5.57
N LEU A 73 1.66 19.00 -4.81
CA LEU A 73 1.03 19.52 -3.59
C LEU A 73 1.96 19.51 -2.38
N SER A 74 3.03 18.70 -2.42
CA SER A 74 3.97 18.52 -1.33
C SER A 74 5.40 18.45 -1.86
N HIS A 75 6.39 18.76 -0.98
CA HIS A 75 7.79 18.55 -1.34
C HIS A 75 8.16 17.06 -1.15
N SER A 76 8.95 16.51 -2.06
CA SER A 76 9.38 15.10 -2.03
C SER A 76 10.03 14.69 -0.69
N ARG A 77 10.76 15.60 -0.04
CA ARG A 77 11.37 15.37 1.28
C ARG A 77 10.34 15.17 2.39
N THR A 78 9.20 15.87 2.34
CA THR A 78 8.11 15.72 3.33
C THR A 78 7.36 14.42 3.14
N VAL A 79 7.28 13.90 1.92
CA VAL A 79 6.66 12.61 1.59
C VAL A 79 7.50 11.43 2.14
N GLY A 80 8.83 11.58 2.18
CA GLY A 80 9.72 10.59 2.80
C GLY A 80 10.46 9.68 1.82
N PHE A 81 10.71 10.14 0.59
CA PHE A 81 11.46 9.37 -0.40
C PHE A 81 12.95 9.20 -0.04
N GLY A 82 13.61 10.26 0.46
CA GLY A 82 15.02 10.22 0.86
C GLY A 82 16.02 10.13 -0.29
N SER A 83 17.29 9.79 0.02
CA SER A 83 18.34 9.56 -0.97
C SER A 83 18.29 8.14 -1.56
N PRO A 84 18.82 7.89 -2.76
CA PRO A 84 18.74 6.57 -3.41
C PRO A 84 19.26 5.41 -2.55
N GLY A 85 20.43 5.57 -1.90
CA GLY A 85 21.00 4.52 -1.06
C GLY A 85 20.22 4.29 0.24
N ALA A 86 19.60 5.33 0.83
CA ALA A 86 18.72 5.20 1.97
C ALA A 86 17.39 4.54 1.55
N SER A 87 16.89 4.88 0.36
CA SER A 87 15.67 4.32 -0.22
C SER A 87 15.79 2.81 -0.43
N LEU A 88 16.87 2.37 -1.04
CA LEU A 88 17.13 0.94 -1.26
C LEU A 88 17.21 0.17 0.07
N ARG A 89 17.97 0.69 1.04
CA ARG A 89 18.08 0.06 2.36
C ARG A 89 16.73 -0.02 3.07
N ALA A 90 15.96 1.06 3.05
CA ALA A 90 14.63 1.10 3.66
C ALA A 90 13.67 0.11 2.97
N PHE A 91 13.68 0.06 1.63
CA PHE A 91 12.90 -0.90 0.85
C PHE A 91 13.24 -2.35 1.21
N LEU A 92 14.53 -2.69 1.18
CA LEU A 92 15.00 -4.04 1.53
C LEU A 92 14.69 -4.41 2.98
N THR A 93 14.71 -3.44 3.91
CA THR A 93 14.27 -3.66 5.29
C THR A 93 12.77 -3.97 5.34
N GLY A 94 11.96 -3.22 4.59
CA GLY A 94 10.52 -3.49 4.46
C GLY A 94 10.23 -4.89 3.95
N VAL A 95 10.88 -5.27 2.85
CA VAL A 95 10.78 -6.61 2.25
C VAL A 95 11.25 -7.68 3.25
N GLY A 96 12.44 -7.53 3.84
CA GLY A 96 13.04 -8.55 4.69
C GLY A 96 12.25 -8.82 5.97
N VAL A 97 11.81 -7.76 6.67
CA VAL A 97 11.01 -7.90 7.91
C VAL A 97 9.65 -8.55 7.59
N THR A 98 9.02 -8.13 6.48
CA THR A 98 7.71 -8.67 6.10
C THR A 98 7.81 -10.11 5.62
N ALA A 99 8.80 -10.44 4.79
CA ALA A 99 9.02 -11.81 4.34
C ALA A 99 9.34 -12.75 5.51
N ALA A 100 10.19 -12.29 6.46
CA ALA A 100 10.49 -13.08 7.66
C ALA A 100 9.24 -13.34 8.50
N GLY A 101 8.38 -12.33 8.71
CA GLY A 101 7.12 -12.50 9.43
C GLY A 101 6.15 -13.43 8.71
N ALA A 102 6.02 -13.31 7.39
CA ALA A 102 5.19 -14.20 6.59
C ALA A 102 5.72 -15.65 6.63
N VAL A 103 7.02 -15.87 6.41
CA VAL A 103 7.63 -17.20 6.49
C VAL A 103 7.43 -17.82 7.89
N LEU A 104 7.59 -17.05 8.95
CA LEU A 104 7.39 -17.53 10.31
C LEU A 104 5.95 -18.02 10.53
N VAL A 105 4.96 -17.20 10.19
CA VAL A 105 3.55 -17.48 10.49
C VAL A 105 2.97 -18.50 9.50
N LEU A 106 3.24 -18.36 8.20
CA LEU A 106 2.76 -19.32 7.19
C LEU A 106 3.49 -20.66 7.32
N GLY A 107 4.79 -20.66 7.67
CA GLY A 107 5.55 -21.85 7.98
C GLY A 107 5.00 -22.60 9.21
N ALA A 108 4.64 -21.86 10.28
CA ALA A 108 3.95 -22.46 11.41
C ALA A 108 2.58 -23.03 11.01
N GLY A 109 1.79 -22.31 10.20
CA GLY A 109 0.53 -22.79 9.65
C GLY A 109 0.69 -24.07 8.82
N THR A 110 1.77 -24.17 8.02
CA THR A 110 2.12 -25.39 7.28
C THR A 110 2.46 -26.52 8.24
N ALA A 111 3.28 -26.28 9.26
CA ALA A 111 3.65 -27.29 10.25
C ALA A 111 2.46 -27.80 11.07
N MET A 112 1.43 -26.97 11.23
CA MET A 112 0.17 -27.32 11.89
C MET A 112 -0.85 -27.96 10.95
N GLY A 113 -0.52 -28.14 9.66
CA GLY A 113 -1.41 -28.73 8.67
C GLY A 113 -2.55 -27.81 8.19
N LEU A 114 -2.48 -26.51 8.48
CA LEU A 114 -3.48 -25.53 8.01
C LEU A 114 -3.27 -25.14 6.54
N LEU A 115 -2.03 -25.26 6.04
CA LEU A 115 -1.64 -24.97 4.66
C LEU A 115 -0.96 -26.21 4.07
N VAL A 116 -1.40 -26.62 2.90
CA VAL A 116 -0.81 -27.73 2.12
C VAL A 116 -0.29 -27.17 0.80
N TRP A 117 1.03 -27.23 0.62
CA TRP A 117 1.70 -26.79 -0.60
C TRP A 117 1.67 -27.93 -1.62
N GLN A 118 1.03 -27.72 -2.76
CA GLN A 118 0.79 -28.74 -3.77
C GLN A 118 1.88 -28.73 -4.85
N GLN A 119 1.74 -27.86 -5.83
CA GLN A 119 2.66 -27.78 -6.96
C GLN A 119 3.63 -26.63 -6.80
N LEU A 120 4.86 -26.82 -7.29
CA LEU A 120 5.86 -25.77 -7.40
C LEU A 120 6.47 -25.81 -8.79
N ASP A 121 6.10 -24.83 -9.64
CA ASP A 121 6.78 -24.53 -10.88
C ASP A 121 7.62 -23.27 -10.69
N LEU A 122 8.94 -23.46 -10.60
CA LEU A 122 9.88 -22.36 -10.35
C LEU A 122 9.94 -21.35 -11.50
N VAL A 123 9.75 -21.77 -12.75
CA VAL A 123 9.81 -20.88 -13.91
C VAL A 123 8.60 -19.95 -13.89
N THR A 124 7.42 -20.50 -13.71
CA THR A 124 6.16 -19.75 -13.57
C THR A 124 6.20 -18.85 -12.34
N LEU A 125 6.70 -19.35 -11.20
CA LEU A 125 6.84 -18.53 -9.98
C LEU A 125 7.76 -17.32 -10.19
N VAL A 126 8.92 -17.50 -10.80
CA VAL A 126 9.83 -16.36 -11.10
C VAL A 126 9.18 -15.39 -12.07
N GLY A 127 8.52 -15.86 -13.12
CA GLY A 127 7.75 -15.05 -14.04
C GLY A 127 6.66 -14.24 -13.33
N PHE A 128 5.89 -14.90 -12.44
CA PHE A 128 4.90 -14.25 -11.60
C PHE A 128 5.53 -13.20 -10.69
N LEU A 129 6.60 -13.51 -9.98
CA LEU A 129 7.24 -12.55 -9.06
C LEU A 129 7.70 -11.28 -9.79
N VAL A 130 8.27 -11.40 -10.98
CA VAL A 130 8.71 -10.24 -11.78
C VAL A 130 7.52 -9.42 -12.25
N THR A 131 6.54 -10.06 -12.88
CA THR A 131 5.37 -9.37 -13.45
C THR A 131 4.47 -8.78 -12.37
N ASN A 132 4.24 -9.55 -11.28
CA ASN A 132 3.46 -9.09 -10.14
C ASN A 132 4.14 -7.89 -9.45
N THR A 133 5.46 -7.94 -9.25
CA THR A 133 6.19 -6.82 -8.64
C THR A 133 6.06 -5.56 -9.48
N ALA A 134 6.23 -5.64 -10.80
CA ALA A 134 6.10 -4.49 -11.67
C ALA A 134 4.68 -3.88 -11.62
N VAL A 135 3.65 -4.73 -11.78
CA VAL A 135 2.25 -4.27 -11.76
C VAL A 135 1.85 -3.75 -10.38
N ALA A 136 2.09 -4.51 -9.32
CA ALA A 136 1.71 -4.12 -7.97
C ALA A 136 2.47 -2.88 -7.47
N PHE A 137 3.73 -2.71 -7.88
CA PHE A 137 4.50 -1.50 -7.56
C PHE A 137 3.85 -0.25 -8.15
N LEU A 138 3.49 -0.29 -9.44
CA LEU A 138 2.94 0.86 -10.15
C LEU A 138 1.44 1.07 -9.88
N LEU A 139 0.67 0.01 -9.67
CA LEU A 139 -0.77 0.09 -9.48
C LEU A 139 -1.14 0.46 -8.03
N GLU A 140 -0.44 -0.11 -7.07
CA GLU A 140 -0.84 -0.12 -5.66
C GLU A 140 0.25 0.47 -4.76
N ALA A 141 1.42 -0.17 -4.62
CA ALA A 141 2.35 0.16 -3.56
C ALA A 141 2.94 1.58 -3.65
N LEU A 142 3.42 2.01 -4.82
CA LEU A 142 3.99 3.35 -4.98
C LEU A 142 2.93 4.46 -4.87
N PRO A 143 1.81 4.42 -5.61
CA PRO A 143 0.81 5.48 -5.53
C PRO A 143 0.10 5.50 -4.18
N GLU A 144 -0.28 4.36 -3.59
CA GLU A 144 -0.95 4.34 -2.29
C GLU A 144 -0.04 4.81 -1.16
N GLU A 145 1.21 4.34 -1.11
CA GLU A 145 2.12 4.79 -0.06
C GLU A 145 2.45 6.28 -0.20
N THR A 146 2.58 6.78 -1.43
CA THR A 146 2.83 8.21 -1.69
C THR A 146 1.66 9.09 -1.26
N THR A 147 0.42 8.69 -1.58
CA THR A 147 -0.78 9.46 -1.26
C THR A 147 -1.17 9.35 0.22
N LEU A 148 -1.11 8.16 0.77
CA LEU A 148 -1.65 7.87 2.10
C LEU A 148 -0.57 8.00 3.19
N ARG A 149 0.53 7.28 3.09
CA ARG A 149 1.61 7.32 4.09
C ARG A 149 2.58 8.47 3.82
N GLY A 150 2.69 8.93 2.59
CA GLY A 150 3.40 10.16 2.23
C GLY A 150 2.63 11.41 2.63
N TYR A 151 1.56 11.72 1.92
CA TYR A 151 0.87 13.00 1.99
C TYR A 151 -0.18 13.09 3.11
N THR A 152 -1.12 12.14 3.17
CA THR A 152 -2.19 12.11 4.19
C THR A 152 -1.61 12.04 5.59
N TRP A 153 -0.74 11.07 5.85
CA TRP A 153 -0.08 10.90 7.14
C TRP A 153 0.69 12.14 7.59
N THR A 154 1.52 12.72 6.72
CA THR A 154 2.33 13.90 7.09
C THR A 154 1.46 15.13 7.37
N SER A 155 0.35 15.27 6.62
CA SER A 155 -0.62 16.36 6.83
C SER A 155 -1.29 16.28 8.20
N LEU A 156 -1.72 15.08 8.61
CA LEU A 156 -2.35 14.85 9.90
C LEU A 156 -1.34 14.94 11.05
N ARG A 157 -0.18 14.30 10.88
CA ARG A 157 0.84 14.24 11.93
C ARG A 157 1.39 15.61 12.30
N GLY A 158 1.58 16.47 11.31
CA GLY A 158 2.11 17.82 11.53
C GLY A 158 1.17 18.72 12.35
N ARG A 159 -0.13 18.44 12.39
CA ARG A 159 -1.11 19.23 13.13
C ARG A 159 -1.62 18.56 14.40
N PHE A 160 -1.88 17.26 14.37
CA PHE A 160 -2.59 16.53 15.43
C PHE A 160 -1.69 15.57 16.20
N GLY A 161 -0.43 15.39 15.79
CA GLY A 161 0.47 14.42 16.39
C GLY A 161 0.28 12.98 15.90
N PRO A 162 1.02 12.00 16.48
CA PRO A 162 1.12 10.66 15.91
C PRO A 162 -0.17 9.83 16.03
N ALA A 163 -0.84 9.81 17.18
CA ALA A 163 -2.00 8.93 17.39
C ALA A 163 -3.21 9.31 16.52
N PRO A 164 -3.65 10.58 16.44
CA PRO A 164 -4.71 10.97 15.50
C PRO A 164 -4.31 10.76 14.04
N ALA A 165 -3.01 10.92 13.68
CA ALA A 165 -2.55 10.66 12.32
C ALA A 165 -2.66 9.18 11.97
N VAL A 166 -2.35 8.25 12.89
CA VAL A 166 -2.57 6.80 12.68
C VAL A 166 -4.03 6.52 12.36
N LEU A 167 -4.93 6.95 13.24
CA LEU A 167 -6.37 6.71 13.08
C LEU A 167 -6.93 7.35 11.82
N GLY A 168 -6.60 8.61 11.57
CA GLY A 168 -7.10 9.33 10.39
C GLY A 168 -6.57 8.75 9.08
N THR A 169 -5.28 8.39 9.00
CA THR A 169 -4.74 7.76 7.79
C THR A 169 -5.36 6.39 7.54
N THR A 170 -5.57 5.60 8.59
CA THR A 170 -6.24 4.29 8.47
C THR A 170 -7.70 4.47 8.01
N ALA A 171 -8.44 5.41 8.60
CA ALA A 171 -9.81 5.69 8.18
C ALA A 171 -9.91 6.12 6.71
N VAL A 172 -9.02 7.05 6.27
CA VAL A 172 -8.96 7.48 4.87
C VAL A 172 -8.63 6.30 3.95
N PHE A 173 -7.67 5.44 4.33
CA PHE A 173 -7.31 4.26 3.55
C PHE A 173 -8.49 3.31 3.36
N MET A 174 -9.25 3.03 4.42
CA MET A 174 -10.41 2.13 4.37
C MET A 174 -11.53 2.62 3.43
N LEU A 175 -11.59 3.92 3.14
CA LEU A 175 -12.56 4.50 2.22
C LEU A 175 -12.12 4.42 0.74
N VAL A 176 -10.82 4.28 0.47
CA VAL A 176 -10.28 4.29 -0.90
C VAL A 176 -10.90 3.21 -1.80
N PRO A 177 -11.00 1.92 -1.39
CA PRO A 177 -11.56 0.89 -2.25
C PRO A 177 -12.99 1.21 -2.69
N GLY A 178 -13.88 1.52 -1.73
CA GLY A 178 -15.28 1.86 -2.06
C GLY A 178 -15.42 3.10 -2.94
N ALA A 179 -14.61 4.13 -2.68
CA ALA A 179 -14.61 5.32 -3.51
C ALA A 179 -14.06 5.05 -4.92
N SER A 180 -13.07 4.17 -5.07
CA SER A 180 -12.53 3.79 -6.38
C SER A 180 -13.55 3.00 -7.22
N THR A 181 -14.34 2.10 -6.62
CA THR A 181 -15.37 1.36 -7.35
C THR A 181 -16.46 2.28 -7.90
N LEU A 182 -16.79 3.36 -7.18
CA LEU A 182 -17.75 4.37 -7.68
C LEU A 182 -17.21 5.08 -8.94
N VAL A 183 -15.92 5.41 -8.97
CA VAL A 183 -15.28 6.04 -10.13
C VAL A 183 -15.23 5.06 -11.30
N THR A 184 -14.81 3.81 -11.06
CA THR A 184 -14.81 2.75 -12.09
C THR A 184 -16.20 2.55 -12.70
N ALA A 185 -17.22 2.42 -11.85
CA ALA A 185 -18.61 2.26 -12.30
C ALA A 185 -19.13 3.47 -13.09
N GLY A 186 -18.72 4.69 -12.70
CA GLY A 186 -19.05 5.90 -13.47
C GLY A 186 -18.46 5.87 -14.87
N ILE A 187 -17.21 5.43 -15.03
CA ILE A 187 -16.55 5.29 -16.33
C ILE A 187 -17.21 4.20 -17.18
N ALA A 188 -17.49 3.03 -16.60
CA ALA A 188 -18.17 1.95 -17.30
C ALA A 188 -19.53 2.39 -17.85
N ARG A 189 -20.33 3.08 -17.05
CA ARG A 189 -21.63 3.64 -17.50
C ARG A 189 -21.48 4.63 -18.66
N LEU A 190 -20.46 5.48 -18.62
CA LEU A 190 -20.18 6.44 -19.70
C LEU A 190 -19.72 5.73 -20.97
N ALA A 191 -19.06 4.59 -20.86
CA ALA A 191 -18.70 3.73 -21.99
C ALA A 191 -19.85 2.87 -22.52
N GLY A 192 -20.98 2.82 -21.80
CA GLY A 192 -22.11 1.95 -22.14
C GLY A 192 -21.99 0.51 -21.64
N ASP A 193 -21.03 0.28 -20.72
CA ASP A 193 -20.74 -1.03 -20.13
C ASP A 193 -21.46 -1.23 -18.79
N ASP A 194 -21.48 -2.48 -18.32
CA ASP A 194 -21.96 -2.81 -16.99
C ASP A 194 -21.05 -2.17 -15.94
N PRO A 195 -21.60 -1.40 -14.98
CA PRO A 195 -20.82 -0.78 -13.92
C PRO A 195 -20.09 -1.78 -13.00
N GLY A 196 -20.44 -3.06 -13.04
CA GLY A 196 -19.88 -4.09 -12.19
C GLY A 196 -20.22 -3.90 -10.71
N HIS A 197 -19.44 -4.54 -9.84
CA HIS A 197 -19.63 -4.46 -8.40
C HIS A 197 -19.25 -3.08 -7.83
N ILE A 198 -20.18 -2.44 -7.12
CA ILE A 198 -19.95 -1.21 -6.35
C ILE A 198 -20.02 -1.56 -4.88
N GLY A 199 -18.88 -1.48 -4.19
CA GLY A 199 -18.81 -1.83 -2.77
C GLY A 199 -17.50 -1.45 -2.11
N ILE A 200 -17.50 -1.47 -0.77
CA ILE A 200 -16.32 -1.20 0.03
C ILE A 200 -15.37 -2.42 0.09
N ALA A 201 -15.92 -3.61 -0.11
CA ALA A 201 -15.21 -4.88 -0.17
C ALA A 201 -15.32 -5.48 -1.58
N PRO A 202 -14.36 -6.31 -2.02
CA PRO A 202 -14.48 -7.11 -3.22
C PRO A 202 -15.75 -7.99 -3.21
N GLU A 203 -16.23 -8.33 -4.38
CA GLU A 203 -17.37 -9.24 -4.53
C GLU A 203 -17.08 -10.59 -3.84
N GLY A 204 -18.08 -11.10 -3.12
CA GLY A 204 -17.97 -12.35 -2.36
C GLY A 204 -17.26 -12.23 -1.01
N GLN A 205 -16.66 -11.09 -0.66
CA GLN A 205 -16.05 -10.88 0.66
C GLN A 205 -16.99 -10.18 1.63
N HIS A 206 -16.98 -10.62 2.90
CA HIS A 206 -17.74 -9.95 3.94
C HIS A 206 -17.13 -8.57 4.26
N PRO A 207 -17.89 -7.47 4.18
CA PRO A 207 -17.33 -6.11 4.30
C PRO A 207 -16.61 -5.85 5.61
N VAL A 208 -17.07 -6.40 6.73
CA VAL A 208 -16.43 -6.20 8.05
C VAL A 208 -15.07 -6.87 8.09
N ASP A 209 -14.94 -8.10 7.60
CA ASP A 209 -13.69 -8.85 7.61
C ASP A 209 -12.65 -8.15 6.72
N TYR A 210 -13.08 -7.67 5.56
CA TYR A 210 -12.25 -6.89 4.66
C TYR A 210 -11.76 -5.57 5.31
N LEU A 211 -12.65 -4.82 5.98
CA LEU A 211 -12.28 -3.58 6.67
C LEU A 211 -11.34 -3.84 7.84
N VAL A 212 -11.53 -4.91 8.60
CA VAL A 212 -10.61 -5.31 9.67
C VAL A 212 -9.24 -5.63 9.10
N LEU A 213 -9.17 -6.38 8.00
CA LEU A 213 -7.91 -6.69 7.33
C LEU A 213 -7.23 -5.42 6.81
N LEU A 214 -7.96 -4.51 6.18
CA LEU A 214 -7.43 -3.22 5.71
C LEU A 214 -6.90 -2.37 6.87
N ALA A 215 -7.60 -2.36 8.02
CA ALA A 215 -7.15 -1.62 9.19
C ALA A 215 -5.82 -2.19 9.72
N ILE A 216 -5.71 -3.51 9.88
CA ILE A 216 -4.47 -4.17 10.33
C ILE A 216 -3.35 -3.92 9.30
N PHE A 217 -3.63 -4.03 8.02
CA PHE A 217 -2.67 -3.75 6.95
C PHE A 217 -2.19 -2.29 7.00
N SER A 218 -3.10 -1.33 7.13
CA SER A 218 -2.76 0.08 7.27
C SER A 218 -1.84 0.35 8.47
N LEU A 219 -2.15 -0.24 9.62
CA LEU A 219 -1.35 -0.11 10.84
C LEU A 219 0.05 -0.71 10.65
N THR A 220 0.17 -1.84 9.96
CA THR A 220 1.45 -2.47 9.62
C THR A 220 2.31 -1.56 8.74
N LEU A 221 1.72 -0.97 7.70
CA LEU A 221 2.42 -0.03 6.80
C LEU A 221 2.85 1.25 7.53
N ILE A 222 2.02 1.76 8.44
CA ILE A 222 2.38 2.91 9.28
C ILE A 222 3.51 2.53 10.25
N ALA A 223 3.51 1.32 10.81
CA ALA A 223 4.59 0.84 11.66
C ALA A 223 5.91 0.72 10.89
N ALA A 224 5.89 0.17 9.66
CA ALA A 224 7.04 0.09 8.78
C ALA A 224 7.61 1.48 8.47
N ARG A 225 6.74 2.42 8.05
CA ARG A 225 7.13 3.81 7.83
C ARG A 225 7.76 4.47 9.08
N ALA A 226 7.19 4.22 10.25
CA ALA A 226 7.62 4.84 11.50
C ALA A 226 8.88 4.21 12.11
N ALA A 227 9.30 3.04 11.62
CA ALA A 227 10.45 2.31 12.14
C ALA A 227 11.78 2.95 11.73
N LEU A 228 11.85 3.57 10.55
CA LEU A 228 13.07 4.10 9.97
C LEU A 228 13.06 5.64 9.95
N GLY A 229 14.21 6.26 10.28
CA GLY A 229 14.39 7.71 10.24
C GLY A 229 14.65 8.26 8.83
N HIS A 230 15.27 7.45 7.97
CA HIS A 230 15.71 7.87 6.63
C HIS A 230 14.92 7.14 5.55
N ALA A 231 14.42 7.89 4.57
CA ALA A 231 13.62 7.36 3.45
C ALA A 231 12.45 6.45 3.88
N PRO A 232 11.67 6.85 4.90
CA PRO A 232 10.73 5.97 5.59
C PRO A 232 9.60 5.44 4.70
N LEU A 233 9.28 6.13 3.60
CA LEU A 233 8.24 5.69 2.65
C LEU A 233 8.61 4.36 1.99
N TRP A 234 9.88 4.14 1.70
CA TRP A 234 10.33 2.93 1.02
C TRP A 234 10.21 1.67 1.87
N ALA A 235 10.28 1.79 3.20
CA ALA A 235 9.98 0.66 4.08
C ALA A 235 8.51 0.24 3.97
N ALA A 236 7.59 1.21 3.92
CA ALA A 236 6.18 0.91 3.71
C ALA A 236 5.92 0.31 2.31
N ILE A 237 6.56 0.84 1.25
CA ILE A 237 6.46 0.29 -0.12
C ILE A 237 6.96 -1.16 -0.18
N GLY A 238 8.12 -1.45 0.41
CA GLY A 238 8.66 -2.82 0.46
C GLY A 238 7.76 -3.78 1.22
N THR A 239 7.22 -3.34 2.36
CA THR A 239 6.23 -4.09 3.14
C THR A 239 4.96 -4.35 2.31
N HIS A 240 4.42 -3.32 1.67
CA HIS A 240 3.21 -3.40 0.84
C HIS A 240 3.35 -4.45 -0.27
N LEU A 241 4.41 -4.34 -1.07
CA LEU A 241 4.70 -5.30 -2.15
C LEU A 241 4.82 -6.74 -1.65
N THR A 242 5.51 -6.93 -0.52
CA THR A 242 5.71 -8.28 0.04
C THR A 242 4.38 -8.86 0.53
N VAL A 243 3.54 -8.05 1.18
CA VAL A 243 2.19 -8.47 1.61
C VAL A 243 1.33 -8.86 0.41
N LEU A 244 1.28 -8.03 -0.63
CA LEU A 244 0.51 -8.35 -1.84
C LEU A 244 0.99 -9.64 -2.49
N THR A 245 2.30 -9.82 -2.59
CA THR A 245 2.89 -11.01 -3.19
C THR A 245 2.56 -12.27 -2.38
N ALA A 246 2.77 -12.23 -1.06
CA ALA A 246 2.45 -13.35 -0.18
C ALA A 246 0.97 -13.73 -0.22
N ASN A 247 0.08 -12.73 -0.16
CA ASN A 247 -1.36 -12.96 -0.21
C ASN A 247 -1.83 -13.53 -1.56
N ARG A 248 -1.28 -13.02 -2.67
CA ARG A 248 -1.61 -13.52 -4.01
C ARG A 248 -1.17 -14.96 -4.20
N ILE A 249 -0.01 -15.35 -3.70
CA ILE A 249 0.44 -16.74 -3.72
C ILE A 249 -0.47 -17.62 -2.83
N MET A 250 -0.77 -17.17 -1.62
CA MET A 250 -1.50 -17.96 -0.64
C MET A 250 -3.00 -18.10 -0.94
N LEU A 251 -3.63 -17.02 -1.44
CA LEU A 251 -5.09 -16.95 -1.59
C LEU A 251 -5.58 -17.05 -3.04
N GLN A 252 -4.72 -16.80 -4.02
CA GLN A 252 -5.07 -16.65 -5.44
C GLN A 252 -4.10 -17.40 -6.36
N GLY A 253 -3.44 -18.45 -5.85
CA GLY A 253 -2.37 -19.14 -6.56
C GLY A 253 -2.78 -19.66 -7.93
N GLU A 254 -3.94 -20.32 -8.03
CA GLU A 254 -4.51 -20.83 -9.28
C GLU A 254 -5.01 -19.71 -10.19
N ASP A 255 -5.81 -18.80 -9.65
CA ASP A 255 -6.43 -17.70 -10.44
C ASP A 255 -5.39 -16.77 -11.08
N ARG A 256 -4.20 -16.69 -10.50
CA ARG A 256 -3.13 -15.79 -10.95
C ARG A 256 -1.95 -16.49 -11.59
N ASP A 257 -2.02 -17.81 -11.76
CA ASP A 257 -0.91 -18.61 -12.30
C ASP A 257 0.43 -18.25 -11.61
N THR A 258 0.44 -18.40 -10.27
CA THR A 258 1.61 -18.02 -9.47
C THR A 258 2.75 -19.04 -9.53
N GLY A 259 2.54 -20.18 -10.15
CA GLY A 259 3.49 -21.31 -10.14
C GLY A 259 3.52 -22.06 -8.81
N VAL A 260 2.65 -21.67 -7.85
CA VAL A 260 2.50 -22.34 -6.56
C VAL A 260 1.02 -22.45 -6.23
N THR A 261 0.57 -23.66 -5.90
CA THR A 261 -0.78 -23.89 -5.40
C THR A 261 -0.72 -24.18 -3.90
N VAL A 262 -1.55 -23.46 -3.14
CA VAL A 262 -1.68 -23.62 -1.69
C VAL A 262 -3.13 -23.94 -1.37
N GLU A 263 -3.36 -25.14 -0.84
CA GLU A 263 -4.66 -25.54 -0.34
C GLU A 263 -4.80 -25.15 1.13
N GLN A 264 -5.93 -24.54 1.47
CA GLN A 264 -6.29 -24.21 2.84
C GLN A 264 -7.10 -25.37 3.42
N ALA A 265 -6.50 -26.09 4.36
CA ALA A 265 -7.13 -27.30 4.96
C ALA A 265 -8.37 -26.98 5.80
N SER A 266 -8.55 -25.71 6.21
CA SER A 266 -9.74 -25.23 6.91
C SER A 266 -9.99 -23.75 6.63
N GLY A 267 -11.23 -23.28 6.87
CA GLY A 267 -11.58 -21.86 6.77
C GLY A 267 -10.77 -20.96 7.70
N ASP A 268 -10.23 -21.50 8.80
CA ASP A 268 -9.43 -20.75 9.76
C ASP A 268 -8.04 -20.39 9.22
N ALA A 269 -7.58 -21.06 8.16
CA ALA A 269 -6.29 -20.76 7.53
C ALA A 269 -6.22 -19.30 7.01
N VAL A 270 -7.35 -18.67 6.70
CA VAL A 270 -7.42 -17.26 6.31
C VAL A 270 -6.93 -16.33 7.42
N LEU A 271 -7.03 -16.73 8.70
CA LEU A 271 -6.58 -15.95 9.85
C LEU A 271 -5.05 -15.83 9.93
N LEU A 272 -4.31 -16.67 9.19
CA LEU A 272 -2.85 -16.52 9.09
C LEU A 272 -2.44 -15.20 8.45
N VAL A 273 -3.30 -14.61 7.59
CA VAL A 273 -3.03 -13.31 6.95
C VAL A 273 -2.99 -12.16 7.98
N PRO A 274 -4.06 -11.88 8.71
CA PRO A 274 -4.00 -10.83 9.74
C PRO A 274 -2.97 -11.15 10.83
N LEU A 275 -2.73 -12.42 11.15
CA LEU A 275 -1.74 -12.83 12.14
C LEU A 275 -0.31 -12.43 11.72
N TYR A 276 0.12 -12.76 10.48
CA TYR A 276 1.47 -12.37 10.07
C TYR A 276 1.61 -10.84 9.96
N LEU A 277 0.56 -10.11 9.56
CA LEU A 277 0.58 -8.65 9.55
C LEU A 277 0.81 -8.07 10.94
N VAL A 278 0.15 -8.62 11.96
CA VAL A 278 0.36 -8.21 13.37
C VAL A 278 1.80 -8.51 13.82
N VAL A 279 2.32 -9.69 13.49
CA VAL A 279 3.72 -10.06 13.80
C VAL A 279 4.70 -9.09 13.14
N VAL A 280 4.50 -8.75 11.87
CA VAL A 280 5.30 -7.76 11.14
C VAL A 280 5.21 -6.37 11.77
N ALA A 281 4.01 -5.92 12.14
CA ALA A 281 3.83 -4.63 12.83
C ALA A 281 4.60 -4.58 14.16
N ILE A 282 4.53 -5.65 14.97
CA ILE A 282 5.27 -5.77 16.23
C ILE A 282 6.78 -5.74 15.97
N ALA A 283 7.27 -6.45 14.94
CA ALA A 283 8.68 -6.44 14.57
C ALA A 283 9.17 -5.03 14.21
N PHE A 284 8.42 -4.26 13.41
CA PHE A 284 8.76 -2.87 13.11
C PHE A 284 8.74 -1.96 14.35
N LEU A 285 7.78 -2.13 15.25
CA LEU A 285 7.73 -1.38 16.49
C LEU A 285 8.92 -1.70 17.42
N ALA A 286 9.39 -2.95 17.43
CA ALA A 286 10.60 -3.35 18.14
C ALA A 286 11.85 -2.73 17.52
N CYS A 287 12.00 -2.79 16.19
CA CYS A 287 13.09 -2.13 15.45
C CYS A 287 13.18 -0.64 15.79
N ARG A 288 12.04 0.06 15.79
CA ARG A 288 11.97 1.49 16.14
C ARG A 288 12.51 1.78 17.54
N ARG A 289 12.20 0.92 18.53
CA ARG A 289 12.68 1.09 19.90
C ARG A 289 14.20 0.94 20.00
N VAL A 290 14.76 -0.01 19.27
CA VAL A 290 16.21 -0.26 19.23
C VAL A 290 16.93 0.93 18.58
N THR A 291 16.47 1.40 17.44
CA THR A 291 17.07 2.53 16.73
C THR A 291 17.10 3.80 17.57
N ARG A 292 16.02 4.10 18.30
CA ARG A 292 15.95 5.28 19.19
C ARG A 292 16.89 5.22 20.39
N ARG A 293 17.23 4.03 20.89
CA ARG A 293 18.17 3.87 22.00
C ARG A 293 19.62 4.11 21.62
N HIS A 294 19.95 3.94 20.33
CA HIS A 294 21.33 4.11 19.80
C HIS A 294 21.60 5.51 19.29
N THR A 295 20.62 6.41 19.26
CA THR A 295 20.76 7.85 18.96
C THR A 295 20.34 8.70 20.17
N PRO A 296 21.08 8.71 21.28
CA PRO A 296 20.81 9.62 22.40
C PRO A 296 21.36 11.00 22.02
N GLY A 297 20.51 11.97 21.67
CA GLY A 297 20.93 13.37 21.62
C GLY A 297 20.60 14.19 20.39
N GLU A 298 19.46 13.98 19.72
CA GLU A 298 18.87 14.97 18.81
C GLU A 298 17.38 15.16 19.19
N GLU A 299 17.16 15.80 20.34
CA GLU A 299 15.87 16.41 20.68
C GLU A 299 15.93 17.94 20.47
#